data_f69fd0279c73fef85bb7f25a6d8dba42
#
_entry.id   f69fd0279c73fef85bb7f25a6d8dba42
#
_cell.length_a   1.000
_cell.length_b   1.000
_cell.length_c   1.000
_cell.angle_alpha   90.00
_cell.angle_beta   90.00
_cell.angle_gamma   90.00
#
_symmetry.space_group_name_H-M   'P 1'
#
loop_
_entity.id
_entity.type
_entity.pdbx_description
1 polymer ?
#
loop_
_entity_poly.entity_id
_entity_poly.type
_entity_poly.pdbx_seq_one_letter_code
_entity_poly.pdbx_strand_id
1 'polypeptide(L)'
;MASTALVTGANRGIGQEVARVLAGDGWDVLIAARDRARGDAAAARLRKATGGRLKAVELDVTSDASVAAAAGKLRDGAIRIDALVNNAGVYGSARGPGGVARTIETNFFGPLRVTLGVLPLLRDGATITNVTSGLGALANLDAAHRRFLADPALTRDALIAQLHNFVRGGGAGWGSDAYSVSKAALNALTRLLASELAPRRIRVNATCPGWVRTDMGGRGAPRSVEDGAASVLWGVTATASGGIFRDGAPIAP
;
A
#
# COMPACT_ATOMS: atom_id res chain seq x y z
N MET A 1 -15.75 -20.37 -4.52
CA MET A 1 -14.42 -20.06 -5.09
C MET A 1 -13.57 -19.46 -3.96
N ALA A 2 -12.26 -19.70 -3.95
CA ALA A 2 -11.38 -19.06 -2.98
C ALA A 2 -11.30 -17.56 -3.25
N SER A 3 -11.13 -16.76 -2.20
CA SER A 3 -10.87 -15.33 -2.32
C SER A 3 -9.47 -15.07 -2.90
N THR A 4 -9.31 -14.02 -3.67
CA THR A 4 -8.04 -13.66 -4.32
C THR A 4 -7.49 -12.35 -3.75
N ALA A 5 -6.23 -12.37 -3.33
CA ALA A 5 -5.51 -11.19 -2.86
C ALA A 5 -4.37 -10.81 -3.80
N LEU A 6 -4.24 -9.52 -4.11
CA LEU A 6 -3.07 -8.93 -4.78
C LEU A 6 -2.25 -8.16 -3.74
N VAL A 7 -0.99 -8.55 -3.52
CA VAL A 7 -0.11 -7.92 -2.53
C VAL A 7 1.11 -7.32 -3.24
N THR A 8 1.28 -6.00 -3.21
CA THR A 8 2.42 -5.33 -3.85
C THR A 8 3.67 -5.38 -2.96
N GLY A 9 4.85 -5.54 -3.57
CA GLY A 9 6.10 -5.67 -2.83
C GLY A 9 6.20 -6.93 -1.96
N ALA A 10 5.49 -8.00 -2.33
CA ALA A 10 5.33 -9.21 -1.52
C ALA A 10 6.46 -10.25 -1.69
N ASN A 11 7.55 -9.90 -2.34
CA ASN A 11 8.71 -10.78 -2.49
C ASN A 11 9.62 -10.84 -1.24
N ARG A 12 9.38 -10.00 -0.23
CA ARG A 12 10.11 -9.94 1.05
C ARG A 12 9.34 -9.22 2.15
N GLY A 13 9.84 -9.30 3.38
CA GLY A 13 9.38 -8.52 4.54
C GLY A 13 7.89 -8.70 4.84
N ILE A 14 7.24 -7.61 5.26
CA ILE A 14 5.83 -7.60 5.67
C ILE A 14 4.92 -8.13 4.57
N GLY A 15 5.08 -7.67 3.33
CA GLY A 15 4.24 -8.11 2.21
C GLY A 15 4.35 -9.62 1.94
N GLN A 16 5.54 -10.20 2.12
CA GLN A 16 5.74 -11.65 1.98
C GLN A 16 5.04 -12.42 3.10
N GLU A 17 5.10 -11.92 4.32
CA GLU A 17 4.43 -12.56 5.46
C GLU A 17 2.90 -12.46 5.34
N VAL A 18 2.37 -11.29 4.90
CA VAL A 18 0.95 -11.15 4.55
C VAL A 18 0.54 -12.19 3.50
N ALA A 19 1.34 -12.35 2.45
CA ALA A 19 1.07 -13.34 1.40
C ALA A 19 1.12 -14.79 1.95
N ARG A 20 2.05 -15.07 2.88
CA ARG A 20 2.17 -16.39 3.52
C ARG A 20 0.91 -16.74 4.33
N VAL A 21 0.46 -15.82 5.18
CA VAL A 21 -0.72 -16.05 6.03
C VAL A 21 -1.97 -16.23 5.17
N LEU A 22 -2.22 -15.32 4.22
CA LEU A 22 -3.39 -15.43 3.32
C LEU A 22 -3.40 -16.76 2.55
N ALA A 23 -2.24 -17.20 2.06
CA ALA A 23 -2.16 -18.48 1.36
C ALA A 23 -2.43 -19.67 2.29
N GLY A 24 -1.96 -19.62 3.54
CA GLY A 24 -2.26 -20.63 4.58
C GLY A 24 -3.75 -20.67 4.93
N ASP A 25 -4.43 -19.53 4.88
CA ASP A 25 -5.87 -19.38 5.12
C ASP A 25 -6.72 -19.72 3.85
N GLY A 26 -6.09 -20.27 2.81
CA GLY A 26 -6.78 -20.79 1.63
C GLY A 26 -7.08 -19.76 0.53
N TRP A 27 -6.51 -18.54 0.61
CA TRP A 27 -6.62 -17.55 -0.45
C TRP A 27 -5.76 -17.90 -1.66
N ASP A 28 -6.19 -17.49 -2.84
CA ASP A 28 -5.34 -17.35 -4.01
C ASP A 28 -4.54 -16.06 -3.90
N VAL A 29 -3.20 -16.14 -3.84
CA VAL A 29 -2.38 -14.96 -3.61
C VAL A 29 -1.53 -14.61 -4.80
N LEU A 30 -1.65 -13.36 -5.25
CA LEU A 30 -0.87 -12.75 -6.32
C LEU A 30 0.27 -11.93 -5.69
N ILE A 31 1.50 -12.44 -5.78
CA ILE A 31 2.72 -11.77 -5.30
C ILE A 31 3.16 -10.79 -6.39
N ALA A 32 2.84 -9.49 -6.20
CA ALA A 32 3.30 -8.47 -7.12
C ALA A 32 4.71 -7.99 -6.74
N ALA A 33 5.64 -8.10 -7.68
CA ALA A 33 7.02 -7.68 -7.53
C ALA A 33 7.54 -7.10 -8.85
N ARG A 34 8.36 -6.03 -8.78
CA ARG A 34 8.95 -5.41 -9.97
C ARG A 34 9.98 -6.30 -10.68
N ASP A 35 10.59 -7.21 -9.94
CA ASP A 35 11.54 -8.22 -10.44
C ASP A 35 10.80 -9.55 -10.48
N ARG A 36 10.54 -10.04 -11.68
CA ARG A 36 9.81 -11.28 -11.93
C ARG A 36 10.47 -12.49 -11.27
N ALA A 37 11.80 -12.61 -11.38
CA ALA A 37 12.52 -13.75 -10.82
C ALA A 37 12.43 -13.80 -9.30
N ARG A 38 12.55 -12.65 -8.63
CA ARG A 38 12.35 -12.56 -7.18
C ARG A 38 10.92 -12.87 -6.76
N GLY A 39 9.94 -12.44 -7.56
CA GLY A 39 8.53 -12.79 -7.34
C GLY A 39 8.30 -14.30 -7.44
N ASP A 40 8.80 -14.94 -8.50
CA ASP A 40 8.66 -16.39 -8.72
C ASP A 40 9.35 -17.20 -7.61
N ALA A 41 10.55 -16.79 -7.19
CA ALA A 41 11.26 -17.43 -6.08
C ALA A 41 10.49 -17.33 -4.76
N ALA A 42 9.89 -16.16 -4.47
CA ALA A 42 9.05 -15.98 -3.28
C ALA A 42 7.80 -16.86 -3.35
N ALA A 43 7.10 -16.87 -4.49
CA ALA A 43 5.91 -17.71 -4.69
C ALA A 43 6.23 -19.20 -4.52
N ALA A 44 7.34 -19.68 -5.09
CA ALA A 44 7.77 -21.07 -4.95
C ALA A 44 8.07 -21.46 -3.49
N ARG A 45 8.81 -20.60 -2.77
CA ARG A 45 9.13 -20.79 -1.36
C ARG A 45 7.87 -20.85 -0.51
N LEU A 46 6.94 -19.92 -0.71
CA LEU A 46 5.70 -19.84 0.06
C LEU A 46 4.76 -21.00 -0.26
N ARG A 47 4.64 -21.44 -1.52
CA ARG A 47 3.88 -22.65 -1.88
C ARG A 47 4.39 -23.86 -1.12
N LYS A 48 5.72 -24.03 -1.05
CA LYS A 48 6.33 -25.15 -0.29
C LYS A 48 6.00 -25.07 1.20
N ALA A 49 5.98 -23.86 1.77
CA ALA A 49 5.75 -23.66 3.19
C ALA A 49 4.28 -23.78 3.61
N THR A 50 3.33 -23.41 2.74
CA THR A 50 1.90 -23.30 3.09
C THR A 50 1.01 -24.34 2.39
N GLY A 51 1.47 -24.97 1.33
CA GLY A 51 0.63 -25.76 0.43
C GLY A 51 -0.37 -24.92 -0.38
N GLY A 52 -0.36 -23.59 -0.18
CA GLY A 52 -1.34 -22.67 -0.77
C GLY A 52 -1.08 -22.31 -2.23
N ARG A 53 -2.03 -21.59 -2.82
CA ARG A 53 -1.99 -21.16 -4.22
C ARG A 53 -1.42 -19.76 -4.34
N LEU A 54 -0.18 -19.65 -4.80
CA LEU A 54 0.52 -18.37 -4.99
C LEU A 54 1.07 -18.29 -6.41
N LYS A 55 0.90 -17.12 -7.04
CA LYS A 55 1.47 -16.79 -8.36
C LYS A 55 2.20 -15.46 -8.29
N ALA A 56 3.32 -15.34 -8.98
CA ALA A 56 4.00 -14.06 -9.14
C ALA A 56 3.36 -13.26 -10.28
N VAL A 57 3.25 -11.95 -10.05
CA VAL A 57 2.86 -10.94 -11.04
C VAL A 57 3.97 -9.92 -11.12
N GLU A 58 4.56 -9.74 -12.30
CA GLU A 58 5.51 -8.67 -12.52
C GLU A 58 4.75 -7.34 -12.51
N LEU A 59 5.09 -6.47 -11.54
CA LEU A 59 4.44 -5.19 -11.37
C LEU A 59 5.39 -4.22 -10.67
N ASP A 60 5.78 -3.16 -11.40
CA ASP A 60 6.44 -1.99 -10.83
C ASP A 60 5.38 -0.91 -10.57
N VAL A 61 5.17 -0.59 -9.29
CA VAL A 61 4.18 0.40 -8.87
C VAL A 61 4.48 1.82 -9.37
N THR A 62 5.71 2.08 -9.80
CA THR A 62 6.17 3.39 -10.32
C THR A 62 5.99 3.52 -11.83
N SER A 63 5.46 2.51 -12.51
CA SER A 63 5.32 2.47 -13.97
C SER A 63 3.87 2.22 -14.39
N ASP A 64 3.27 3.21 -15.08
CA ASP A 64 1.92 3.07 -15.66
C ASP A 64 1.85 1.89 -16.64
N ALA A 65 2.86 1.73 -17.48
CA ALA A 65 2.93 0.65 -18.45
C ALA A 65 2.99 -0.73 -17.76
N SER A 66 3.77 -0.84 -16.66
CA SER A 66 3.88 -2.09 -15.90
C SER A 66 2.56 -2.45 -15.22
N VAL A 67 1.89 -1.47 -14.60
CA VAL A 67 0.58 -1.70 -13.96
C VAL A 67 -0.49 -2.06 -15.00
N ALA A 68 -0.53 -1.37 -16.13
CA ALA A 68 -1.46 -1.68 -17.23
C ALA A 68 -1.25 -3.08 -17.79
N ALA A 69 0.01 -3.50 -18.02
CA ALA A 69 0.36 -4.82 -18.48
C ALA A 69 -0.05 -5.92 -17.47
N ALA A 70 0.21 -5.69 -16.17
CA ALA A 70 -0.21 -6.60 -15.11
C ALA A 70 -1.73 -6.73 -15.05
N ALA A 71 -2.45 -5.62 -15.05
CA ALA A 71 -3.93 -5.61 -15.04
C ALA A 71 -4.50 -6.30 -16.29
N GLY A 72 -3.90 -6.10 -17.47
CA GLY A 72 -4.27 -6.78 -18.71
C GLY A 72 -4.16 -8.30 -18.57
N LYS A 73 -3.00 -8.81 -18.14
CA LYS A 73 -2.78 -10.25 -17.92
C LYS A 73 -3.76 -10.86 -16.91
N LEU A 74 -4.09 -10.13 -15.84
CA LEU A 74 -5.07 -10.60 -14.85
C LEU A 74 -6.48 -10.65 -15.42
N ARG A 75 -6.86 -9.64 -16.22
CA ARG A 75 -8.14 -9.61 -16.92
C ARG A 75 -8.28 -10.75 -17.92
N ASP A 76 -7.25 -10.98 -18.74
CA ASP A 76 -7.23 -12.05 -19.75
C ASP A 76 -7.29 -13.43 -19.09
N GLY A 77 -6.74 -13.57 -17.89
CA GLY A 77 -6.89 -14.75 -17.04
C GLY A 77 -8.20 -14.83 -16.26
N ALA A 78 -9.16 -13.94 -16.51
CA ALA A 78 -10.45 -13.83 -15.81
C ALA A 78 -10.32 -13.74 -14.27
N ILE A 79 -9.20 -13.17 -13.78
CA ILE A 79 -8.94 -13.01 -12.35
C ILE A 79 -9.78 -11.85 -11.79
N ARG A 80 -10.48 -12.13 -10.67
CA ARG A 80 -11.18 -11.12 -9.87
C ARG A 80 -10.50 -11.03 -8.51
N ILE A 81 -10.38 -9.83 -7.97
CA ILE A 81 -9.62 -9.53 -6.76
C ILE A 81 -10.59 -9.18 -5.63
N ASP A 82 -10.46 -9.87 -4.52
CA ASP A 82 -11.24 -9.63 -3.29
C ASP A 82 -10.50 -8.73 -2.29
N ALA A 83 -9.14 -8.72 -2.35
CA ALA A 83 -8.32 -7.85 -1.52
C ALA A 83 -7.11 -7.32 -2.29
N LEU A 84 -6.89 -6.00 -2.22
CA LEU A 84 -5.66 -5.33 -2.66
C LEU A 84 -4.87 -4.85 -1.45
N VAL A 85 -3.61 -5.27 -1.33
CA VAL A 85 -2.69 -4.77 -0.30
C VAL A 85 -1.59 -3.95 -0.97
N ASN A 86 -1.66 -2.63 -0.86
CA ASN A 86 -0.64 -1.69 -1.30
C ASN A 86 0.47 -1.63 -0.24
N ASN A 87 1.38 -2.61 -0.29
CA ASN A 87 2.48 -2.73 0.66
C ASN A 87 3.82 -2.22 0.10
N ALA A 88 4.01 -2.17 -1.22
CA ALA A 88 5.24 -1.66 -1.81
C ALA A 88 5.56 -0.25 -1.31
N GLY A 89 6.79 -0.05 -0.83
CA GLY A 89 7.20 1.24 -0.29
C GLY A 89 8.72 1.34 -0.15
N VAL A 90 9.21 2.57 0.02
CA VAL A 90 10.62 2.89 0.28
C VAL A 90 10.74 3.87 1.45
N TYR A 91 11.86 3.77 2.19
CA TYR A 91 12.23 4.66 3.29
C TYR A 91 13.71 5.03 3.16
N GLY A 92 14.04 6.26 3.48
CA GLY A 92 15.46 6.70 3.48
C GLY A 92 16.14 6.65 2.11
N SER A 93 15.36 6.55 1.02
CA SER A 93 15.92 6.61 -0.34
C SER A 93 16.54 7.97 -0.55
N ALA A 94 17.82 7.97 -0.89
CA ALA A 94 18.73 9.07 -1.18
C ALA A 94 18.26 10.50 -0.80
N ARG A 95 19.08 11.22 -0.04
CA ARG A 95 18.87 12.66 0.21
C ARG A 95 18.94 13.42 -1.13
N GLY A 96 18.17 14.51 -1.24
CA GLY A 96 18.12 15.35 -2.43
C GLY A 96 16.89 15.13 -3.31
N PRO A 97 16.72 15.93 -4.37
CA PRO A 97 15.50 15.96 -5.19
C PRO A 97 15.10 14.61 -5.79
N GLY A 98 16.06 13.80 -6.23
CA GLY A 98 15.79 12.45 -6.76
C GLY A 98 15.25 11.48 -5.71
N GLY A 99 15.65 11.62 -4.44
CA GLY A 99 15.14 10.83 -3.33
C GLY A 99 13.71 11.21 -2.95
N VAL A 100 13.39 12.50 -2.97
CA VAL A 100 12.03 13.02 -2.75
C VAL A 100 11.07 12.48 -3.81
N ALA A 101 11.42 12.66 -5.08
CA ALA A 101 10.59 12.20 -6.19
C ALA A 101 10.34 10.68 -6.10
N ARG A 102 11.39 9.88 -5.88
CA ARG A 102 11.26 8.43 -5.75
C ARG A 102 10.39 8.02 -4.57
N THR A 103 10.47 8.73 -3.45
CA THR A 103 9.68 8.42 -2.25
C THR A 103 8.19 8.69 -2.51
N ILE A 104 7.86 9.85 -3.04
CA ILE A 104 6.48 10.22 -3.36
C ILE A 104 5.92 9.30 -4.46
N GLU A 105 6.73 9.04 -5.51
CA GLU A 105 6.34 8.17 -6.62
C GLU A 105 6.00 6.75 -6.14
N THR A 106 6.83 6.18 -5.26
CA THR A 106 6.61 4.82 -4.77
C THR A 106 5.51 4.73 -3.72
N ASN A 107 5.51 5.66 -2.74
CA ASN A 107 4.69 5.52 -1.53
C ASN A 107 3.28 6.13 -1.67
N PHE A 108 3.08 7.04 -2.62
CA PHE A 108 1.78 7.70 -2.86
C PHE A 108 1.25 7.39 -4.27
N PHE A 109 1.99 7.78 -5.31
CA PHE A 109 1.52 7.54 -6.68
C PHE A 109 1.45 6.04 -7.02
N GLY A 110 2.34 5.22 -6.46
CA GLY A 110 2.31 3.78 -6.62
C GLY A 110 0.98 3.15 -6.16
N PRO A 111 0.57 3.29 -4.89
CA PRO A 111 -0.73 2.86 -4.40
C PRO A 111 -1.92 3.39 -5.21
N LEU A 112 -1.90 4.68 -5.59
CA LEU A 112 -2.94 5.28 -6.42
C LEU A 112 -3.02 4.61 -7.80
N ARG A 113 -1.89 4.51 -8.49
CA ARG A 113 -1.76 3.89 -9.82
C ARG A 113 -2.22 2.44 -9.82
N VAL A 114 -1.75 1.64 -8.87
CA VAL A 114 -2.14 0.24 -8.76
C VAL A 114 -3.63 0.12 -8.48
N THR A 115 -4.16 0.89 -7.52
CA THR A 115 -5.59 0.88 -7.19
C THR A 115 -6.44 1.18 -8.42
N LEU A 116 -6.15 2.26 -9.14
CA LEU A 116 -6.90 2.64 -10.35
C LEU A 116 -6.74 1.61 -11.48
N GLY A 117 -5.53 1.10 -11.68
CA GLY A 117 -5.23 0.12 -12.72
C GLY A 117 -5.95 -1.23 -12.53
N VAL A 118 -6.11 -1.68 -11.28
CA VAL A 118 -6.81 -2.94 -10.98
C VAL A 118 -8.27 -2.74 -10.56
N LEU A 119 -8.76 -1.50 -10.46
CA LEU A 119 -10.14 -1.19 -10.04
C LEU A 119 -11.22 -1.96 -10.82
N PRO A 120 -11.13 -2.16 -12.15
CA PRO A 120 -12.08 -2.97 -12.90
C PRO A 120 -12.07 -4.47 -12.52
N LEU A 121 -10.99 -4.95 -11.91
CA LEU A 121 -10.81 -6.33 -11.47
C LEU A 121 -11.27 -6.57 -10.03
N LEU A 122 -11.38 -5.51 -9.22
CA LEU A 122 -11.88 -5.61 -7.86
C LEU A 122 -13.37 -6.01 -7.87
N ARG A 123 -13.73 -6.94 -7.00
CA ARG A 123 -15.13 -7.30 -6.76
C ARG A 123 -15.82 -6.19 -5.97
N ASP A 124 -17.13 -6.08 -6.13
CA ASP A 124 -17.92 -5.29 -5.20
C ASP A 124 -17.86 -5.94 -3.81
N GLY A 125 -17.65 -5.11 -2.79
CA GLY A 125 -17.38 -5.56 -1.43
C GLY A 125 -15.92 -5.94 -1.15
N ALA A 126 -15.00 -5.77 -2.11
CA ALA A 126 -13.57 -5.98 -1.92
C ALA A 126 -12.96 -5.04 -0.86
N THR A 127 -11.73 -5.33 -0.45
CA THR A 127 -10.96 -4.48 0.45
C THR A 127 -9.71 -3.92 -0.20
N ILE A 128 -9.34 -2.70 0.15
CA ILE A 128 -8.05 -2.08 -0.20
C ILE A 128 -7.36 -1.70 1.11
N THR A 129 -6.18 -2.26 1.34
CA THR A 129 -5.34 -1.95 2.50
C THR A 129 -4.09 -1.21 2.05
N ASN A 130 -3.96 0.04 2.45
CA ASN A 130 -2.77 0.85 2.20
C ASN A 130 -1.82 0.75 3.39
N VAL A 131 -0.62 0.21 3.20
CA VAL A 131 0.37 0.13 4.28
C VAL A 131 0.98 1.50 4.54
N THR A 132 0.60 2.10 5.67
CA THR A 132 1.04 3.42 6.11
C THR A 132 2.12 3.33 7.21
N SER A 133 2.32 4.41 7.95
CA SER A 133 3.28 4.53 9.05
C SER A 133 2.78 5.54 10.09
N GLY A 134 3.16 5.36 11.34
CA GLY A 134 2.98 6.40 12.36
C GLY A 134 3.69 7.72 12.06
N LEU A 135 4.73 7.69 11.20
CA LEU A 135 5.38 8.92 10.71
C LEU A 135 4.48 9.73 9.77
N GLY A 136 3.40 9.13 9.24
CA GLY A 136 2.38 9.83 8.46
C GLY A 136 1.33 10.56 9.29
N ALA A 137 1.49 10.65 10.61
CA ALA A 137 0.58 11.43 11.44
C ALA A 137 0.62 12.92 11.07
N LEU A 138 -0.53 13.57 10.97
CA LEU A 138 -0.64 14.99 10.61
C LEU A 138 0.14 15.89 11.57
N ALA A 139 0.33 15.46 12.82
CA ALA A 139 1.14 16.18 13.81
C ALA A 139 2.60 16.41 13.38
N ASN A 140 3.11 15.58 12.46
CA ASN A 140 4.47 15.71 11.91
C ASN A 140 4.60 16.76 10.80
N LEU A 141 3.50 17.37 10.35
CA LEU A 141 3.47 18.37 9.29
C LEU A 141 3.32 19.78 9.86
N ASP A 142 3.60 20.80 9.06
CA ASP A 142 3.27 22.17 9.42
C ASP A 142 1.75 22.42 9.48
N ALA A 143 1.34 23.53 10.09
CA ALA A 143 -0.07 23.84 10.33
C ALA A 143 -0.90 24.02 9.06
N ALA A 144 -0.30 24.51 7.96
CA ALA A 144 -0.99 24.72 6.71
C ALA A 144 -1.33 23.39 6.04
N HIS A 145 -0.34 22.48 5.96
CA HIS A 145 -0.53 21.17 5.31
C HIS A 145 -1.35 20.20 6.18
N ARG A 146 -1.29 20.34 7.52
CA ARG A 146 -2.26 19.66 8.40
C ARG A 146 -3.70 20.01 8.06
N ARG A 147 -4.01 21.33 7.98
CA ARG A 147 -5.35 21.79 7.62
C ARG A 147 -5.76 21.33 6.22
N PHE A 148 -4.84 21.42 5.26
CA PHE A 148 -5.08 20.98 3.89
C PHE A 148 -5.44 19.49 3.82
N LEU A 149 -4.66 18.60 4.45
CA LEU A 149 -4.94 17.17 4.43
C LEU A 149 -6.16 16.77 5.26
N ALA A 150 -6.50 17.54 6.29
CA ALA A 150 -7.69 17.31 7.13
C ALA A 150 -8.99 17.88 6.54
N ASP A 151 -8.90 18.70 5.50
CA ASP A 151 -10.07 19.35 4.91
C ASP A 151 -11.08 18.30 4.39
N PRO A 152 -12.35 18.37 4.85
CA PRO A 152 -13.41 17.50 4.32
C PRO A 152 -13.70 17.73 2.83
N ALA A 153 -13.41 18.92 2.32
CA ALA A 153 -13.57 19.27 0.89
C ALA A 153 -12.35 18.91 0.03
N LEU A 154 -11.30 18.30 0.61
CA LEU A 154 -10.14 17.87 -0.14
C LEU A 154 -10.54 16.95 -1.29
N THR A 155 -10.05 17.27 -2.50
CA THR A 155 -10.21 16.41 -3.67
C THR A 155 -8.92 15.67 -3.98
N ARG A 156 -9.03 14.53 -4.67
CA ARG A 156 -7.87 13.77 -5.13
C ARG A 156 -6.97 14.59 -6.04
N ASP A 157 -7.55 15.38 -6.95
CA ASP A 157 -6.78 16.21 -7.88
C ASP A 157 -5.99 17.31 -7.16
N ALA A 158 -6.60 17.95 -6.14
CA ALA A 158 -5.91 18.93 -5.30
C ALA A 158 -4.74 18.29 -4.53
N LEU A 159 -4.93 17.08 -3.99
CA LEU A 159 -3.88 16.33 -3.31
C LEU A 159 -2.73 15.98 -4.25
N ILE A 160 -3.03 15.49 -5.46
CA ILE A 160 -2.05 15.18 -6.51
C ILE A 160 -1.26 16.43 -6.90
N ALA A 161 -1.95 17.55 -7.15
CA ALA A 161 -1.31 18.83 -7.52
C ALA A 161 -0.33 19.30 -6.44
N GLN A 162 -0.72 19.20 -5.17
CA GLN A 162 0.16 19.60 -4.04
C GLN A 162 1.40 18.69 -3.91
N LEU A 163 1.26 17.41 -4.15
CA LEU A 163 2.43 16.49 -4.13
C LEU A 163 3.37 16.73 -5.31
N HIS A 164 2.84 17.06 -6.50
CA HIS A 164 3.68 17.49 -7.61
C HIS A 164 4.44 18.78 -7.29
N ASN A 165 3.80 19.75 -6.61
CA ASN A 165 4.47 20.96 -6.12
C ASN A 165 5.58 20.63 -5.12
N PHE A 166 5.31 19.75 -4.17
CA PHE A 166 6.28 19.29 -3.19
C PHE A 166 7.52 18.66 -3.86
N VAL A 167 7.32 17.80 -4.84
CA VAL A 167 8.40 17.17 -5.61
C VAL A 167 9.19 18.23 -6.40
N ARG A 168 8.50 19.14 -7.11
CA ARG A 168 9.17 20.24 -7.85
C ARG A 168 9.95 21.19 -6.94
N GLY A 169 9.47 21.41 -5.72
CA GLY A 169 10.15 22.20 -4.70
C GLY A 169 11.28 21.45 -3.97
N GLY A 170 11.67 20.25 -4.45
CA GLY A 170 12.75 19.47 -3.86
C GLY A 170 12.45 18.91 -2.47
N GLY A 171 11.17 18.84 -2.09
CA GLY A 171 10.74 18.33 -0.79
C GLY A 171 10.61 19.38 0.31
N ALA A 172 10.62 20.66 -0.04
CA ALA A 172 10.46 21.75 0.91
C ALA A 172 8.98 22.09 1.17
N GLY A 173 8.72 22.78 2.29
CA GLY A 173 7.46 23.48 2.55
C GLY A 173 6.42 22.72 3.38
N TRP A 174 6.62 21.44 3.67
CA TRP A 174 5.64 20.65 4.47
C TRP A 174 6.02 20.47 5.95
N GLY A 175 7.16 21.01 6.38
CA GLY A 175 7.65 20.89 7.75
C GLY A 175 8.13 19.48 8.14
N SER A 176 8.25 18.57 7.14
CA SER A 176 8.63 17.17 7.38
C SER A 176 9.38 16.58 6.20
N ASP A 177 9.95 15.38 6.39
CA ASP A 177 10.64 14.66 5.32
C ASP A 177 9.67 14.02 4.30
N ALA A 178 10.21 13.64 3.13
CA ALA A 178 9.41 13.09 2.04
C ALA A 178 8.69 11.79 2.41
N TYR A 179 9.23 10.98 3.32
CA TYR A 179 8.57 9.76 3.76
C TYR A 179 7.33 10.08 4.59
N SER A 180 7.46 10.94 5.60
CA SER A 180 6.36 11.37 6.44
C SER A 180 5.26 12.04 5.62
N VAL A 181 5.63 12.94 4.69
CA VAL A 181 4.71 13.56 3.73
C VAL A 181 4.00 12.51 2.88
N SER A 182 4.73 11.52 2.34
CA SER A 182 4.14 10.47 1.50
C SER A 182 3.11 9.63 2.26
N LYS A 183 3.36 9.34 3.54
CA LYS A 183 2.46 8.53 4.37
C LYS A 183 1.25 9.34 4.86
N ALA A 184 1.41 10.62 5.20
CA ALA A 184 0.29 11.51 5.50
C ALA A 184 -0.63 11.70 4.27
N ALA A 185 -0.05 11.90 3.10
CA ALA A 185 -0.81 11.97 1.85
C ALA A 185 -1.52 10.65 1.52
N LEU A 186 -0.88 9.49 1.77
CA LEU A 186 -1.52 8.18 1.59
C LEU A 186 -2.70 7.98 2.55
N ASN A 187 -2.62 8.50 3.78
CA ASN A 187 -3.73 8.50 4.72
C ASN A 187 -4.91 9.34 4.20
N ALA A 188 -4.65 10.53 3.67
CA ALA A 188 -5.67 11.36 3.05
C ALA A 188 -6.28 10.69 1.79
N LEU A 189 -5.45 10.11 0.93
CA LEU A 189 -5.89 9.33 -0.24
C LEU A 189 -6.80 8.16 0.17
N THR A 190 -6.47 7.48 1.28
CA THR A 190 -7.28 6.37 1.82
C THR A 190 -8.70 6.84 2.12
N ARG A 191 -8.86 7.99 2.79
CA ARG A 191 -10.17 8.60 3.09
C ARG A 191 -10.93 8.96 1.81
N LEU A 192 -10.26 9.57 0.83
CA LEU A 192 -10.86 9.93 -0.45
C LEU A 192 -11.35 8.71 -1.22
N LEU A 193 -10.50 7.69 -1.37
CA LEU A 193 -10.87 6.45 -2.07
C LEU A 193 -11.98 5.70 -1.33
N ALA A 194 -12.02 5.73 0.00
CA ALA A 194 -13.10 5.10 0.77
C ALA A 194 -14.45 5.73 0.43
N SER A 195 -14.51 7.06 0.27
CA SER A 195 -15.72 7.79 -0.15
C SER A 195 -16.06 7.50 -1.61
N GLU A 196 -15.08 7.60 -2.52
CA GLU A 196 -15.28 7.38 -3.96
C GLU A 196 -15.78 5.95 -4.29
N LEU A 197 -15.30 4.95 -3.54
CA LEU A 197 -15.58 3.55 -3.80
C LEU A 197 -16.73 2.95 -2.95
N ALA A 198 -17.32 3.76 -2.07
CA ALA A 198 -18.46 3.36 -1.24
C ALA A 198 -19.66 2.81 -2.04
N PRO A 199 -20.03 3.35 -3.23
CA PRO A 199 -21.13 2.80 -4.04
C PRO A 199 -20.89 1.34 -4.46
N ARG A 200 -19.64 0.92 -4.61
CA ARG A 200 -19.24 -0.46 -4.88
C ARG A 200 -19.03 -1.28 -3.61
N ARG A 201 -19.31 -0.72 -2.44
CA ARG A 201 -19.05 -1.36 -1.13
C ARG A 201 -17.60 -1.79 -0.94
N ILE A 202 -16.67 -1.18 -1.68
CA ILE A 202 -15.22 -1.43 -1.52
C ILE A 202 -14.75 -0.64 -0.30
N ARG A 203 -14.17 -1.34 0.66
CA ARG A 203 -13.63 -0.74 1.90
C ARG A 203 -12.16 -0.40 1.70
N VAL A 204 -11.78 0.81 2.07
CA VAL A 204 -10.40 1.29 1.93
C VAL A 204 -9.89 1.75 3.29
N ASN A 205 -8.82 1.14 3.78
CA ASN A 205 -8.20 1.50 5.05
C ASN A 205 -6.69 1.65 4.91
N ALA A 206 -6.11 2.49 5.77
CA ALA A 206 -4.66 2.55 5.98
C ALA A 206 -4.30 1.74 7.23
N THR A 207 -3.27 0.90 7.14
CA THR A 207 -2.79 0.12 8.28
C THR A 207 -1.32 0.39 8.55
N CYS A 208 -1.00 0.71 9.80
CA CYS A 208 0.36 0.97 10.24
C CYS A 208 0.95 -0.30 10.88
N PRO A 209 1.97 -0.93 10.29
CA PRO A 209 2.59 -2.14 10.85
C PRO A 209 3.45 -1.86 12.09
N GLY A 210 3.70 -0.58 12.42
CA GLY A 210 4.68 -0.17 13.41
C GLY A 210 6.11 -0.20 12.87
N TRP A 211 7.11 -0.17 13.77
CA TRP A 211 8.52 -0.28 13.41
C TRP A 211 8.96 -1.75 13.47
N VAL A 212 9.14 -2.36 12.29
CA VAL A 212 9.23 -3.81 12.10
C VAL A 212 10.63 -4.22 11.63
N ARG A 213 11.17 -5.31 12.14
CA ARG A 213 12.49 -5.90 11.77
C ARG A 213 12.47 -6.45 10.34
N THR A 214 12.70 -5.57 9.38
CA THR A 214 12.84 -5.84 7.96
C THR A 214 14.11 -5.15 7.44
N ASP A 215 14.44 -5.35 6.18
CA ASP A 215 15.54 -4.59 5.53
C ASP A 215 15.33 -3.07 5.66
N MET A 216 14.08 -2.62 5.67
CA MET A 216 13.73 -1.21 5.83
C MET A 216 13.84 -0.74 7.28
N GLY A 217 13.35 -1.52 8.23
CA GLY A 217 13.30 -1.13 9.65
C GLY A 217 14.59 -1.40 10.41
N GLY A 218 15.46 -2.25 9.88
CA GLY A 218 16.72 -2.64 10.51
C GLY A 218 16.54 -3.60 11.70
N ARG A 219 17.69 -4.05 12.23
CA ARG A 219 17.72 -5.04 13.33
C ARG A 219 17.21 -4.50 14.67
N GLY A 220 17.31 -3.18 14.90
CA GLY A 220 16.88 -2.52 16.14
C GLY A 220 15.37 -2.32 16.26
N ALA A 221 14.59 -2.66 15.23
CA ALA A 221 13.15 -2.51 15.30
C ALA A 221 12.54 -3.48 16.34
N PRO A 222 11.58 -3.00 17.18
CA PRO A 222 11.04 -3.81 18.27
C PRO A 222 10.07 -4.89 17.80
N ARG A 223 9.35 -4.66 16.69
CA ARG A 223 8.31 -5.57 16.23
C ARG A 223 8.86 -6.66 15.31
N SER A 224 8.29 -7.85 15.41
CA SER A 224 8.53 -8.93 14.46
C SER A 224 7.86 -8.65 13.10
N VAL A 225 8.23 -9.41 12.07
CA VAL A 225 7.58 -9.34 10.76
C VAL A 225 6.14 -9.85 10.85
N GLU A 226 5.92 -10.84 11.68
CA GLU A 226 4.63 -11.46 11.97
C GLU A 226 3.66 -10.45 12.62
N ASP A 227 4.11 -9.71 13.65
CA ASP A 227 3.30 -8.66 14.29
C ASP A 227 2.94 -7.54 13.31
N GLY A 228 3.92 -7.11 12.49
CA GLY A 228 3.68 -6.10 11.47
C GLY A 228 2.70 -6.57 10.40
N ALA A 229 2.80 -7.83 9.98
CA ALA A 229 1.88 -8.44 9.02
C ALA A 229 0.48 -8.62 9.60
N ALA A 230 0.34 -9.01 10.87
CA ALA A 230 -0.94 -9.13 11.54
C ALA A 230 -1.72 -7.81 11.54
N SER A 231 -1.02 -6.68 11.81
CA SER A 231 -1.63 -5.35 11.70
C SER A 231 -2.13 -5.03 10.28
N VAL A 232 -1.41 -5.45 9.24
CA VAL A 232 -1.82 -5.25 7.84
C VAL A 232 -2.99 -6.17 7.47
N LEU A 233 -2.95 -7.43 7.89
CA LEU A 233 -3.98 -8.44 7.63
C LEU A 233 -5.35 -8.04 8.21
N TRP A 234 -5.36 -7.35 9.36
CA TRP A 234 -6.61 -6.80 9.88
C TRP A 234 -7.34 -5.94 8.84
N GLY A 235 -6.63 -5.11 8.07
CA GLY A 235 -7.22 -4.29 7.02
C GLY A 235 -7.86 -5.10 5.87
N VAL A 236 -7.40 -6.33 5.64
CA VAL A 236 -7.99 -7.23 4.62
C VAL A 236 -9.39 -7.71 5.01
N THR A 237 -9.63 -7.93 6.30
CA THR A 237 -10.90 -8.46 6.82
C THR A 237 -11.78 -7.42 7.51
N ALA A 238 -11.27 -6.19 7.70
CA ALA A 238 -11.97 -5.12 8.41
C ALA A 238 -13.32 -4.77 7.80
N THR A 239 -14.31 -4.49 8.63
CA THR A 239 -15.61 -3.96 8.22
C THR A 239 -15.62 -2.43 8.15
N ALA A 240 -14.68 -1.77 8.85
CA ALA A 240 -14.47 -0.32 8.77
C ALA A 240 -13.98 0.13 7.39
N SER A 241 -14.18 1.41 7.06
CA SER A 241 -13.65 2.04 5.84
C SER A 241 -13.31 3.50 6.09
N GLY A 242 -12.23 3.98 5.48
CA GLY A 242 -11.77 5.37 5.53
C GLY A 242 -10.88 5.72 6.73
N GLY A 243 -10.56 4.74 7.59
CA GLY A 243 -9.77 4.95 8.78
C GLY A 243 -8.29 4.59 8.65
N ILE A 244 -7.54 4.95 9.70
CA ILE A 244 -6.13 4.59 9.90
C ILE A 244 -6.04 3.74 11.14
N PHE A 245 -5.41 2.58 11.03
CA PHE A 245 -5.42 1.58 12.10
C PHE A 245 -4.02 1.03 12.39
N ARG A 246 -3.82 0.60 13.63
CA ARG A 246 -2.69 -0.25 14.04
C ARG A 246 -3.22 -1.35 14.95
N ASP A 247 -2.89 -2.59 14.65
CA ASP A 247 -3.32 -3.76 15.44
C ASP A 247 -4.84 -3.81 15.66
N GLY A 248 -5.61 -3.38 14.65
CA GLY A 248 -7.07 -3.31 14.72
C GLY A 248 -7.66 -2.10 15.44
N ALA A 249 -6.84 -1.33 16.14
CA ALA A 249 -7.27 -0.10 16.82
C ALA A 249 -7.09 1.14 15.93
N PRO A 250 -8.03 2.09 15.91
CA PRO A 250 -7.86 3.35 15.20
C PRO A 250 -6.70 4.16 15.79
N ILE A 251 -5.94 4.81 14.95
CA ILE A 251 -4.88 5.76 15.33
C ILE A 251 -5.16 7.12 14.72
N ALA A 252 -4.60 8.18 15.33
CA ALA A 252 -4.74 9.54 14.82
C ALA A 252 -4.16 9.67 13.39
N PRO A 253 -4.83 10.45 12.52
CA PRO A 253 -4.38 10.74 11.18
C PRO A 253 -3.11 11.59 11.15
#